data_a76aeb2dce345f2163684c67741c5440
#
_entry.id   a76aeb2dce345f2163684c67741c5440
#
_cell.length_a   1.000
_cell.length_b   1.000
_cell.length_c   1.000
_cell.angle_alpha   90.00
_cell.angle_beta   90.00
_cell.angle_gamma   90.00
#
_symmetry.space_group_name_H-M   'P 1'
#
loop_
_entity.id
_entity.type
_entity.pdbx_description
1 polymer ?
#
loop_
_entity_poly.entity_id
_entity_poly.type
_entity_poly.pdbx_seq_one_letter_code
_entity_poly.pdbx_strand_id
1 'polypeptide(L)'
;MGNKPSSQTRRQRTNYYGDVLRTGKATVLDVGCGAATFLCEMAADYPRTHYFGVDLLPTCPNTLPHNVKFLQRDVLKGLPFADNTFDFVYVRFLVLDLTEYEWEKVIKECTRVLKPNGWIEMMEPKFAMSNQGPTTERVMSAIQARARARSVDPLIVDKLGGFLTSMKCLRQVNTEMREVPCGSWGGKKGQLGAMFIRDVVKKHLRFIDSILNIRQSEYDNVLNNFTQEIELHRSYFEFYRYFAQKH
;
A
#
# COMPACT_ATOMS: atom_id res chain seq x y z
N MET A 1 -24.36 -16.49 -3.29
CA MET A 1 -24.98 -15.16 -3.07
C MET A 1 -24.01 -14.35 -2.20
N GLY A 2 -23.20 -13.48 -2.86
CA GLY A 2 -22.17 -12.69 -2.18
C GLY A 2 -22.80 -11.54 -1.40
N ASN A 3 -22.58 -11.50 -0.10
CA ASN A 3 -22.98 -10.38 0.75
C ASN A 3 -22.28 -9.09 0.28
N LYS A 4 -23.05 -8.17 -0.31
CA LYS A 4 -22.59 -6.79 -0.58
C LYS A 4 -22.25 -6.14 0.78
N PRO A 5 -21.08 -5.48 0.92
CA PRO A 5 -20.75 -4.77 2.15
C PRO A 5 -21.80 -3.71 2.43
N SER A 6 -22.19 -3.57 3.72
CA SER A 6 -23.22 -2.65 4.17
C SER A 6 -22.85 -1.18 3.84
N SER A 7 -23.86 -0.35 3.64
CA SER A 7 -23.71 1.10 3.33
C SER A 7 -22.89 1.89 4.37
N GLN A 8 -22.75 1.38 5.60
CA GLN A 8 -21.92 1.99 6.64
C GLN A 8 -20.41 1.78 6.43
N THR A 9 -20.01 0.65 5.83
CA THR A 9 -18.58 0.41 5.46
C THR A 9 -18.16 1.28 4.27
N ARG A 10 -19.11 1.67 3.41
CA ARG A 10 -18.88 2.64 2.32
C ARG A 10 -18.68 4.09 2.79
N ARG A 11 -19.28 4.51 3.90
CA ARG A 11 -19.19 5.91 4.40
C ARG A 11 -17.86 6.26 5.07
N GLN A 12 -17.02 5.28 5.45
CA GLN A 12 -15.70 5.53 6.05
C GLN A 12 -14.53 5.55 5.04
N ARG A 13 -14.75 5.27 3.77
CA ARG A 13 -13.79 5.54 2.70
C ARG A 13 -13.89 7.01 2.33
N THR A 14 -13.22 7.82 3.05
CA THR A 14 -12.86 9.24 2.96
C THR A 14 -13.45 10.07 1.82
N ASN A 15 -14.00 11.21 2.20
CA ASN A 15 -14.75 12.17 1.41
C ASN A 15 -14.05 12.62 0.11
N TYR A 16 -12.70 12.71 0.06
CA TYR A 16 -11.97 13.25 -1.08
C TYR A 16 -11.98 12.33 -2.32
N TYR A 17 -11.67 11.04 -2.13
CA TYR A 17 -11.72 10.06 -3.19
C TYR A 17 -13.16 9.88 -3.71
N GLY A 18 -14.12 9.78 -2.80
CA GLY A 18 -15.53 9.71 -3.14
C GLY A 18 -16.04 10.92 -3.91
N ASP A 19 -15.56 12.11 -3.60
CA ASP A 19 -15.99 13.34 -4.27
C ASP A 19 -15.43 13.43 -5.69
N VAL A 20 -14.14 13.06 -5.90
CA VAL A 20 -13.55 12.97 -7.24
C VAL A 20 -14.30 11.95 -8.10
N LEU A 21 -14.59 10.76 -7.56
CA LEU A 21 -15.27 9.70 -8.29
C LEU A 21 -16.76 9.97 -8.57
N ARG A 22 -17.43 10.72 -7.72
CA ARG A 22 -18.86 11.11 -7.92
C ARG A 22 -19.07 11.98 -9.15
N THR A 23 -18.03 12.66 -9.65
CA THR A 23 -18.11 13.42 -10.91
C THR A 23 -18.42 12.51 -12.11
N GLY A 24 -18.15 11.22 -12.00
CA GLY A 24 -18.46 10.19 -12.97
C GLY A 24 -17.67 10.23 -14.27
N LYS A 25 -16.53 10.99 -14.30
CA LYS A 25 -15.62 11.07 -15.47
C LYS A 25 -14.17 11.23 -15.02
N ALA A 26 -13.84 10.76 -13.83
CA ALA A 26 -12.49 10.87 -13.29
C ALA A 26 -11.52 9.91 -13.98
N THR A 27 -10.24 10.28 -14.01
CA THR A 27 -9.11 9.42 -14.37
C THR A 27 -8.27 9.17 -13.13
N VAL A 28 -8.01 7.90 -12.81
CA VAL A 28 -7.33 7.47 -11.59
C VAL A 28 -6.09 6.66 -11.97
N LEU A 29 -4.97 6.93 -11.30
CA LEU A 29 -3.73 6.16 -11.40
C LEU A 29 -3.45 5.46 -10.06
N ASP A 30 -3.11 4.17 -10.11
CA ASP A 30 -2.57 3.39 -8.99
C ASP A 30 -1.12 2.99 -9.32
N VAL A 31 -0.17 3.54 -8.60
CA VAL A 31 1.27 3.28 -8.77
C VAL A 31 1.70 2.18 -7.82
N GLY A 32 2.31 1.11 -8.36
CA GLY A 32 2.56 -0.13 -7.62
C GLY A 32 1.26 -0.91 -7.41
N CYS A 33 0.43 -1.01 -8.45
CA CYS A 33 -0.92 -1.57 -8.33
C CYS A 33 -0.94 -3.10 -8.11
N GLY A 34 0.19 -3.80 -8.24
CA GLY A 34 0.27 -5.25 -8.11
C GLY A 34 -0.71 -5.98 -9.02
N ALA A 35 -1.52 -6.85 -8.44
CA ALA A 35 -2.55 -7.60 -9.17
C ALA A 35 -3.78 -6.75 -9.58
N ALA A 36 -3.74 -5.43 -9.45
CA ALA A 36 -4.82 -4.50 -9.77
C ALA A 36 -6.16 -4.77 -9.04
N THR A 37 -6.15 -5.52 -7.94
CA THR A 37 -7.37 -5.89 -7.20
C THR A 37 -8.16 -4.66 -6.77
N PHE A 38 -7.47 -3.64 -6.24
CA PHE A 38 -8.11 -2.39 -5.86
C PHE A 38 -8.76 -1.68 -7.05
N LEU A 39 -8.06 -1.62 -8.18
CA LEU A 39 -8.60 -1.00 -9.39
C LEU A 39 -9.84 -1.72 -9.90
N CYS A 40 -9.83 -3.06 -9.88
CA CYS A 40 -10.98 -3.86 -10.30
C CYS A 40 -12.19 -3.66 -9.38
N GLU A 41 -11.98 -3.59 -8.05
CA GLU A 41 -13.04 -3.30 -7.09
C GLU A 41 -13.63 -1.89 -7.33
N MET A 42 -12.77 -0.91 -7.52
CA MET A 42 -13.19 0.48 -7.76
C MET A 42 -13.86 0.65 -9.11
N ALA A 43 -13.42 -0.07 -10.14
CA ALA A 43 -14.01 -0.06 -11.46
C ALA A 43 -15.46 -0.62 -11.45
N ALA A 44 -15.72 -1.60 -10.60
CA ALA A 44 -17.06 -2.14 -10.39
C ALA A 44 -17.99 -1.17 -9.65
N ASP A 45 -17.44 -0.46 -8.65
CA ASP A 45 -18.20 0.53 -7.86
C ASP A 45 -18.46 1.85 -8.63
N TYR A 46 -17.53 2.25 -9.52
CA TYR A 46 -17.58 3.50 -10.28
C TYR A 46 -17.31 3.25 -11.77
N PRO A 47 -18.24 2.66 -12.51
CA PRO A 47 -18.02 2.15 -13.87
C PRO A 47 -17.77 3.25 -14.93
N ARG A 48 -18.03 4.53 -14.62
CA ARG A 48 -17.75 5.66 -15.52
C ARG A 48 -16.38 6.31 -15.33
N THR A 49 -15.64 5.90 -14.32
CA THR A 49 -14.27 6.33 -14.05
C THR A 49 -13.29 5.46 -14.82
N HIS A 50 -12.22 6.05 -15.34
CA HIS A 50 -11.14 5.32 -16.02
C HIS A 50 -9.98 5.10 -15.06
N TYR A 51 -9.52 3.87 -14.98
CA TYR A 51 -8.45 3.46 -14.07
C TYR A 51 -7.22 3.01 -14.84
N PHE A 52 -6.07 3.43 -14.36
CA PHE A 52 -4.76 3.03 -14.85
C PHE A 52 -3.95 2.47 -13.70
N GLY A 53 -3.40 1.27 -13.89
CA GLY A 53 -2.46 0.64 -12.96
C GLY A 53 -1.07 0.59 -13.58
N VAL A 54 -0.05 0.91 -12.80
CA VAL A 54 1.34 0.77 -13.19
C VAL A 54 2.06 -0.09 -12.16
N ASP A 55 2.78 -1.12 -12.62
CA ASP A 55 3.61 -1.95 -11.77
C ASP A 55 4.86 -2.43 -12.54
N LEU A 56 5.95 -2.69 -11.81
CA LEU A 56 7.17 -3.25 -12.38
C LEU A 56 6.98 -4.71 -12.82
N LEU A 57 6.16 -5.45 -12.07
CA LEU A 57 5.92 -6.88 -12.28
C LEU A 57 4.60 -7.10 -13.06
N PRO A 58 4.56 -8.08 -13.97
CA PRO A 58 3.36 -8.42 -14.72
C PRO A 58 2.39 -9.29 -13.88
N THR A 59 2.03 -8.84 -12.69
CA THR A 59 1.18 -9.59 -11.74
C THR A 59 -0.31 -9.41 -11.99
N CYS A 60 -0.66 -8.51 -12.91
CA CYS A 60 -2.04 -8.19 -13.26
C CYS A 60 -2.73 -9.35 -14.02
N PRO A 61 -4.01 -9.65 -13.74
CA PRO A 61 -4.76 -10.64 -14.50
C PRO A 61 -4.87 -10.31 -16.00
N ASN A 62 -4.93 -11.34 -16.83
CA ASN A 62 -5.10 -11.17 -18.28
C ASN A 62 -6.43 -10.51 -18.67
N THR A 63 -7.46 -10.63 -17.82
CA THR A 63 -8.79 -10.06 -18.06
C THR A 63 -9.07 -8.99 -17.02
N LEU A 64 -9.23 -7.76 -17.48
CA LEU A 64 -9.56 -6.59 -16.67
C LEU A 64 -10.92 -6.03 -17.04
N PRO A 65 -11.61 -5.32 -16.12
CA PRO A 65 -12.78 -4.51 -16.48
C PRO A 65 -12.46 -3.54 -17.62
N HIS A 66 -13.44 -3.25 -18.46
CA HIS A 66 -13.28 -2.41 -19.67
C HIS A 66 -12.74 -0.99 -19.39
N ASN A 67 -12.95 -0.48 -18.16
CA ASN A 67 -12.51 0.83 -17.70
C ASN A 67 -11.20 0.77 -16.89
N VAL A 68 -10.50 -0.36 -16.87
CA VAL A 68 -9.19 -0.56 -16.22
C VAL A 68 -8.13 -0.87 -17.28
N LYS A 69 -7.00 -0.18 -17.21
CA LYS A 69 -5.81 -0.44 -18.03
C LYS A 69 -4.61 -0.68 -17.14
N PHE A 70 -3.82 -1.71 -17.46
CA PHE A 70 -2.56 -2.01 -16.79
C PHE A 70 -1.38 -1.74 -17.73
N LEU A 71 -0.32 -1.14 -17.18
CA LEU A 71 0.94 -0.93 -17.88
C LEU A 71 2.08 -1.48 -17.03
N GLN A 72 2.81 -2.45 -17.57
CA GLN A 72 4.05 -2.89 -16.94
C GLN A 72 5.12 -1.83 -17.17
N ARG A 73 5.50 -1.09 -16.12
CA ARG A 73 6.49 -0.01 -16.16
C ARG A 73 7.20 0.15 -14.83
N ASP A 74 8.44 0.55 -14.92
CA ASP A 74 9.25 1.02 -13.80
C ASP A 74 8.97 2.52 -13.59
N VAL A 75 8.31 2.86 -12.48
CA VAL A 75 7.99 4.25 -12.14
C VAL A 75 9.25 5.11 -11.98
N LEU A 76 10.38 4.51 -11.62
CA LEU A 76 11.66 5.21 -11.48
C LEU A 76 12.26 5.68 -12.82
N LYS A 77 11.77 5.13 -13.92
CA LYS A 77 12.11 5.56 -15.31
C LYS A 77 11.11 6.57 -15.89
N GLY A 78 10.19 7.05 -15.07
CA GLY A 78 9.12 7.96 -15.45
C GLY A 78 7.82 7.25 -15.85
N LEU A 79 6.70 7.91 -15.60
CA LEU A 79 5.37 7.46 -15.99
C LEU A 79 5.07 7.85 -17.43
N PRO A 80 4.53 6.93 -18.27
CA PRO A 80 4.28 7.19 -19.70
C PRO A 80 3.00 8.01 -19.93
N PHE A 81 2.81 9.04 -19.12
CA PHE A 81 1.64 9.92 -19.17
C PHE A 81 2.09 11.38 -19.25
N ALA A 82 1.30 12.19 -19.92
CA ALA A 82 1.51 13.64 -19.97
C ALA A 82 1.28 14.27 -18.57
N ASP A 83 1.82 15.48 -18.39
CA ASP A 83 1.54 16.30 -17.22
C ASP A 83 0.02 16.51 -17.08
N ASN A 84 -0.47 16.59 -15.85
CA ASN A 84 -1.86 16.94 -15.56
C ASN A 84 -2.89 16.00 -16.22
N THR A 85 -2.63 14.68 -16.16
CA THR A 85 -3.49 13.64 -16.76
C THR A 85 -4.54 13.12 -15.81
N PHE A 86 -4.20 12.96 -14.50
CA PHE A 86 -5.03 12.24 -13.55
C PHE A 86 -5.73 13.17 -12.56
N ASP A 87 -6.98 12.85 -12.26
CA ASP A 87 -7.75 13.52 -11.21
C ASP A 87 -7.40 12.99 -9.81
N PHE A 88 -6.93 11.73 -9.76
CA PHE A 88 -6.50 11.08 -8.52
C PHE A 88 -5.31 10.15 -8.78
N VAL A 89 -4.30 10.23 -7.91
CA VAL A 89 -3.13 9.31 -7.93
C VAL A 89 -3.04 8.60 -6.59
N TYR A 90 -2.92 7.28 -6.64
CA TYR A 90 -2.84 6.43 -5.46
C TYR A 90 -1.52 5.65 -5.43
N VAL A 91 -0.90 5.53 -4.25
CA VAL A 91 0.35 4.79 -4.01
C VAL A 91 0.18 3.96 -2.75
N ARG A 92 0.47 2.64 -2.80
CA ARG A 92 0.32 1.76 -1.64
C ARG A 92 1.35 0.67 -1.56
N PHE A 93 1.76 0.37 -0.32
CA PHE A 93 2.54 -0.82 0.04
C PHE A 93 3.88 -0.93 -0.68
N LEU A 94 4.53 0.20 -0.92
CA LEU A 94 5.87 0.28 -1.50
C LEU A 94 6.97 0.53 -0.46
N VAL A 95 6.63 0.54 0.84
CA VAL A 95 7.55 0.82 1.96
C VAL A 95 8.79 -0.09 2.00
N LEU A 96 8.69 -1.33 1.49
CA LEU A 96 9.81 -2.28 1.43
C LEU A 96 10.50 -2.34 0.06
N ASP A 97 10.06 -1.54 -0.90
CA ASP A 97 10.51 -1.61 -2.29
C ASP A 97 11.34 -0.41 -2.74
N LEU A 98 11.12 0.77 -2.12
CA LEU A 98 11.74 2.02 -2.52
C LEU A 98 12.69 2.56 -1.45
N THR A 99 13.87 3.00 -1.89
CA THR A 99 14.80 3.81 -1.07
C THR A 99 14.23 5.20 -0.81
N GLU A 100 14.76 5.93 0.15
CA GLU A 100 14.36 7.30 0.46
C GLU A 100 14.44 8.21 -0.77
N TYR A 101 15.53 8.12 -1.53
CA TYR A 101 15.72 8.89 -2.77
C TYR A 101 14.72 8.51 -3.88
N GLU A 102 14.35 7.24 -3.97
CA GLU A 102 13.36 6.76 -4.94
C GLU A 102 11.95 7.23 -4.57
N TRP A 103 11.62 7.32 -3.28
CA TRP A 103 10.37 7.90 -2.81
C TRP A 103 10.20 9.35 -3.29
N GLU A 104 11.24 10.18 -3.18
CA GLU A 104 11.19 11.56 -3.69
C GLU A 104 10.91 11.59 -5.21
N LYS A 105 11.56 10.72 -5.97
CA LYS A 105 11.31 10.59 -7.42
C LYS A 105 9.88 10.16 -7.73
N VAL A 106 9.38 9.15 -7.04
CA VAL A 106 8.00 8.65 -7.22
C VAL A 106 6.99 9.74 -6.91
N ILE A 107 7.14 10.45 -5.78
CA ILE A 107 6.24 11.53 -5.40
C ILE A 107 6.26 12.67 -6.43
N LYS A 108 7.46 13.04 -6.93
CA LYS A 108 7.62 14.06 -7.97
C LYS A 108 6.91 13.65 -9.27
N GLU A 109 7.06 12.41 -9.68
CA GLU A 109 6.42 11.87 -10.88
C GLU A 109 4.90 11.78 -10.73
N CYS A 110 4.40 11.32 -9.58
CA CYS A 110 2.99 11.32 -9.24
C CYS A 110 2.39 12.73 -9.28
N THR A 111 3.09 13.72 -8.72
CA THR A 111 2.64 15.12 -8.74
C THR A 111 2.69 15.75 -10.14
N ARG A 112 3.63 15.33 -11.00
CA ARG A 112 3.69 15.77 -12.40
C ARG A 112 2.43 15.37 -13.17
N VAL A 113 2.06 14.10 -13.08
CA VAL A 113 0.91 13.56 -13.82
C VAL A 113 -0.44 13.92 -13.20
N LEU A 114 -0.46 14.41 -11.98
CA LEU A 114 -1.67 14.86 -11.28
C LEU A 114 -2.14 16.21 -11.84
N LYS A 115 -3.44 16.35 -12.12
CA LYS A 115 -4.07 17.62 -12.55
C LYS A 115 -4.06 18.68 -11.43
N PRO A 116 -4.10 19.99 -11.79
CA PRO A 116 -4.49 21.01 -10.83
C PRO A 116 -5.82 20.67 -10.17
N ASN A 117 -5.93 20.86 -8.86
CA ASN A 117 -7.02 20.43 -7.99
C ASN A 117 -7.23 18.91 -7.89
N GLY A 118 -6.40 18.08 -8.51
CA GLY A 118 -6.37 16.63 -8.31
C GLY A 118 -5.77 16.25 -6.95
N TRP A 119 -6.00 15.04 -6.52
CA TRP A 119 -5.55 14.52 -5.21
C TRP A 119 -4.54 13.38 -5.36
N ILE A 120 -3.49 13.44 -4.56
CA ILE A 120 -2.61 12.30 -4.30
C ILE A 120 -2.93 11.69 -2.94
N GLU A 121 -2.97 10.37 -2.87
CA GLU A 121 -3.10 9.63 -1.63
C GLU A 121 -2.04 8.53 -1.57
N MET A 122 -1.36 8.42 -0.44
CA MET A 122 -0.39 7.36 -0.17
C MET A 122 -0.82 6.61 1.09
N MET A 123 -0.71 5.27 1.10
CA MET A 123 -1.04 4.46 2.26
C MET A 123 0.01 3.37 2.49
N GLU A 124 0.78 3.53 3.57
CA GLU A 124 1.91 2.65 3.89
C GLU A 124 1.84 2.13 5.33
N PRO A 125 2.18 0.86 5.58
CA PRO A 125 2.37 0.35 6.93
C PRO A 125 3.73 0.82 7.47
N LYS A 126 3.79 1.16 8.75
CA LYS A 126 5.05 1.25 9.47
C LYS A 126 5.54 -0.18 9.71
N PHE A 127 6.72 -0.50 9.17
CA PHE A 127 7.25 -1.86 9.29
C PHE A 127 7.91 -2.09 10.66
N ALA A 128 7.16 -1.70 11.71
CA ALA A 128 7.41 -1.98 13.12
C ALA A 128 6.08 -2.42 13.73
N MET A 129 6.04 -3.64 14.20
CA MET A 129 4.86 -4.23 14.83
C MET A 129 4.94 -4.03 16.35
N SER A 130 3.84 -3.72 16.98
CA SER A 130 3.73 -3.63 18.44
C SER A 130 3.26 -4.96 19.04
N ASN A 131 3.60 -5.19 20.33
CA ASN A 131 3.25 -6.39 21.09
C ASN A 131 3.73 -7.69 20.42
N GLN A 132 5.03 -7.75 20.15
CA GLN A 132 5.62 -8.90 19.47
C GLN A 132 5.95 -10.04 20.45
N GLY A 133 5.76 -11.28 20.00
CA GLY A 133 6.37 -12.45 20.61
C GLY A 133 7.75 -12.73 20.00
N PRO A 134 8.51 -13.71 20.53
CA PRO A 134 9.89 -13.99 20.11
C PRO A 134 10.06 -14.29 18.62
N THR A 135 9.18 -15.12 18.05
CA THR A 135 9.22 -15.45 16.62
C THR A 135 8.85 -14.23 15.78
N THR A 136 7.85 -13.48 16.22
CA THR A 136 7.38 -12.26 15.51
C THR A 136 8.49 -11.22 15.47
N GLU A 137 9.14 -10.93 16.61
CA GLU A 137 10.26 -9.99 16.70
C GLU A 137 11.42 -10.42 15.79
N ARG A 138 11.80 -11.69 15.85
CA ARG A 138 12.88 -12.24 15.04
C ARG A 138 12.61 -12.12 13.55
N VAL A 139 11.39 -12.46 13.09
CA VAL A 139 10.99 -12.38 11.68
C VAL A 139 10.92 -10.92 11.22
N MET A 140 10.30 -10.03 11.99
CA MET A 140 10.19 -8.61 11.65
C MET A 140 11.57 -7.94 11.59
N SER A 141 12.46 -8.24 12.54
CA SER A 141 13.83 -7.75 12.54
C SER A 141 14.62 -8.23 11.32
N ALA A 142 14.43 -9.49 10.89
CA ALA A 142 15.08 -10.03 9.69
C ALA A 142 14.58 -9.33 8.40
N ILE A 143 13.27 -9.06 8.29
CA ILE A 143 12.72 -8.29 7.16
C ILE A 143 13.28 -6.87 7.15
N GLN A 144 13.34 -6.20 8.30
CA GLN A 144 13.93 -4.87 8.42
C GLN A 144 15.43 -4.86 8.07
N ALA A 145 16.18 -5.84 8.55
CA ALA A 145 17.63 -5.97 8.25
C ALA A 145 17.85 -6.13 6.74
N ARG A 146 17.05 -7.00 6.09
CA ARG A 146 17.09 -7.15 4.63
C ARG A 146 16.73 -5.87 3.89
N ALA A 147 15.74 -5.13 4.34
CA ALA A 147 15.37 -3.84 3.73
C ALA A 147 16.54 -2.85 3.81
N ARG A 148 17.12 -2.69 5.00
CA ARG A 148 18.28 -1.79 5.23
C ARG A 148 19.51 -2.20 4.40
N ALA A 149 19.76 -3.50 4.22
CA ALA A 149 20.84 -3.98 3.36
C ALA A 149 20.68 -3.58 1.88
N ARG A 150 19.46 -3.21 1.46
CA ARG A 150 19.10 -2.68 0.14
C ARG A 150 18.96 -1.14 0.14
N SER A 151 19.40 -0.46 1.19
CA SER A 151 19.22 0.98 1.40
C SER A 151 17.74 1.41 1.48
N VAL A 152 16.83 0.48 1.78
CA VAL A 152 15.42 0.75 2.00
C VAL A 152 15.20 0.99 3.49
N ASP A 153 14.56 2.10 3.85
CA ASP A 153 14.19 2.41 5.22
C ASP A 153 12.79 1.84 5.53
N PRO A 154 12.67 0.77 6.35
CA PRO A 154 11.37 0.19 6.69
C PRO A 154 10.48 1.10 7.55
N LEU A 155 11.03 2.21 8.04
CA LEU A 155 10.33 3.24 8.83
C LEU A 155 10.13 4.54 8.04
N ILE A 156 10.28 4.52 6.72
CA ILE A 156 10.17 5.68 5.83
C ILE A 156 8.86 6.47 5.98
N VAL A 157 7.81 5.81 6.51
CA VAL A 157 6.52 6.46 6.79
C VAL A 157 6.66 7.70 7.68
N ASP A 158 7.63 7.73 8.58
CA ASP A 158 7.86 8.90 9.44
C ASP A 158 8.33 10.14 8.65
N LYS A 159 8.80 9.97 7.38
CA LYS A 159 9.32 11.01 6.50
C LYS A 159 8.39 11.38 5.33
N LEU A 160 7.48 10.47 4.92
CA LEU A 160 6.67 10.65 3.71
C LEU A 160 5.81 11.91 3.73
N GLY A 161 5.25 12.28 4.89
CA GLY A 161 4.53 13.54 5.05
C GLY A 161 5.39 14.77 4.78
N GLY A 162 6.67 14.72 5.18
CA GLY A 162 7.67 15.76 4.90
C GLY A 162 7.97 15.88 3.40
N PHE A 163 8.09 14.75 2.69
CA PHE A 163 8.29 14.77 1.23
C PHE A 163 7.11 15.41 0.49
N LEU A 164 5.88 15.07 0.86
CA LEU A 164 4.72 15.73 0.27
C LEU A 164 4.69 17.23 0.58
N THR A 165 5.02 17.64 1.79
CA THR A 165 5.08 19.05 2.21
C THR A 165 6.16 19.82 1.44
N SER A 166 7.28 19.18 1.09
CA SER A 166 8.35 19.79 0.31
C SER A 166 7.97 20.06 -1.16
N MET A 167 6.94 19.37 -1.67
CA MET A 167 6.42 19.58 -3.02
C MET A 167 5.63 20.89 -3.09
N LYS A 168 6.27 21.96 -3.58
CA LYS A 168 5.66 23.32 -3.66
C LYS A 168 4.32 23.35 -4.40
N CYS A 169 4.06 22.38 -5.27
CA CYS A 169 2.80 22.27 -6.01
C CYS A 169 1.67 21.59 -5.23
N LEU A 170 1.92 21.10 -4.02
CA LEU A 170 0.90 20.48 -3.16
C LEU A 170 0.46 21.42 -2.03
N ARG A 171 -0.80 21.33 -1.70
CA ARG A 171 -1.41 22.04 -0.57
C ARG A 171 -2.23 21.07 0.27
N GLN A 172 -2.58 21.49 1.49
CA GLN A 172 -3.41 20.70 2.41
C GLN A 172 -2.85 19.29 2.62
N VAL A 173 -1.54 19.19 2.88
CA VAL A 173 -0.92 17.92 3.22
C VAL A 173 -1.43 17.47 4.58
N ASN A 174 -2.06 16.30 4.60
CA ASN A 174 -2.62 15.69 5.81
C ASN A 174 -2.01 14.32 6.03
N THR A 175 -1.86 13.96 7.30
CA THR A 175 -1.40 12.64 7.73
C THR A 175 -2.42 12.07 8.72
N GLU A 176 -2.87 10.85 8.49
CA GLU A 176 -3.69 10.07 9.41
C GLU A 176 -2.95 8.79 9.77
N MET A 177 -2.90 8.44 11.04
CA MET A 177 -2.38 7.17 11.53
C MET A 177 -3.52 6.34 12.11
N ARG A 178 -3.48 5.04 11.86
CA ARG A 178 -4.44 4.08 12.43
C ARG A 178 -3.72 2.80 12.84
N GLU A 179 -4.03 2.33 14.01
CA GLU A 179 -3.66 0.99 14.45
C GLU A 179 -4.55 -0.05 13.76
N VAL A 180 -3.90 -1.06 13.19
CA VAL A 180 -4.56 -2.20 12.57
C VAL A 180 -4.22 -3.45 13.38
N PRO A 181 -5.18 -4.00 14.12
CA PRO A 181 -4.96 -5.24 14.87
C PRO A 181 -4.64 -6.41 13.93
N CYS A 182 -3.83 -7.36 14.41
CA CYS A 182 -3.40 -8.55 13.67
C CYS A 182 -3.85 -9.82 14.38
N GLY A 183 -5.15 -10.08 14.41
CA GLY A 183 -5.72 -11.25 15.05
C GLY A 183 -7.22 -11.18 15.16
N SER A 184 -7.86 -12.30 15.53
CA SER A 184 -9.31 -12.40 15.70
C SER A 184 -9.85 -11.47 16.79
N TRP A 185 -9.03 -11.13 17.77
CA TRP A 185 -9.32 -10.18 18.84
C TRP A 185 -9.70 -8.79 18.33
N GLY A 186 -9.21 -8.40 17.15
CA GLY A 186 -9.58 -7.16 16.48
C GLY A 186 -10.82 -7.27 15.58
N GLY A 187 -11.57 -8.37 15.68
CA GLY A 187 -12.74 -8.66 14.85
C GLY A 187 -12.36 -8.77 13.35
N LYS A 188 -13.26 -8.39 12.46
CA LYS A 188 -13.04 -8.48 11.00
C LYS A 188 -11.81 -7.69 10.52
N LYS A 189 -11.52 -6.53 11.12
CA LYS A 189 -10.33 -5.75 10.79
C LYS A 189 -9.06 -6.49 11.20
N GLY A 190 -9.05 -7.10 12.38
CA GLY A 190 -7.93 -7.88 12.89
C GLY A 190 -7.65 -9.13 12.08
N GLN A 191 -8.68 -9.82 11.60
CA GLN A 191 -8.52 -10.95 10.69
C GLN A 191 -7.86 -10.54 9.38
N LEU A 192 -8.30 -9.42 8.79
CA LEU A 192 -7.68 -8.88 7.57
C LEU A 192 -6.23 -8.43 7.81
N GLY A 193 -5.93 -7.78 8.94
CA GLY A 193 -4.57 -7.42 9.33
C GLY A 193 -3.66 -8.63 9.50
N ALA A 194 -4.15 -9.70 10.15
CA ALA A 194 -3.42 -10.96 10.30
C ALA A 194 -3.14 -11.62 8.93
N MET A 195 -4.12 -11.65 8.03
CA MET A 195 -3.94 -12.18 6.67
C MET A 195 -2.89 -11.37 5.91
N PHE A 196 -2.99 -10.04 5.95
CA PHE A 196 -2.04 -9.15 5.29
C PHE A 196 -0.60 -9.43 5.73
N ILE A 197 -0.33 -9.39 7.05
CA ILE A 197 1.04 -9.56 7.52
C ILE A 197 1.57 -10.98 7.31
N ARG A 198 0.71 -12.00 7.46
CA ARG A 198 1.07 -13.37 7.17
C ARG A 198 1.51 -13.55 5.71
N ASP A 199 0.81 -12.92 4.76
CA ASP A 199 1.17 -12.96 3.34
C ASP A 199 2.49 -12.22 3.07
N VAL A 200 2.71 -11.09 3.73
CA VAL A 200 3.99 -10.36 3.65
C VAL A 200 5.14 -11.25 4.17
N VAL A 201 5.01 -11.83 5.34
CA VAL A 201 6.02 -12.72 5.92
C VAL A 201 6.28 -13.90 4.98
N LYS A 202 5.23 -14.58 4.51
CA LYS A 202 5.33 -15.70 3.57
C LYS A 202 6.13 -15.35 2.31
N LYS A 203 5.88 -14.18 1.73
CA LYS A 203 6.62 -13.70 0.54
C LYS A 203 8.10 -13.43 0.84
N HIS A 204 8.42 -13.01 2.07
CA HIS A 204 9.78 -12.63 2.45
C HIS A 204 10.63 -13.78 2.98
N LEU A 205 10.04 -14.87 3.48
CA LEU A 205 10.78 -15.98 4.12
C LEU A 205 11.97 -16.46 3.30
N ARG A 206 11.79 -16.71 1.99
CA ARG A 206 12.85 -17.13 1.06
C ARG A 206 14.02 -16.14 0.89
N PHE A 207 13.86 -14.92 1.37
CA PHE A 207 14.87 -13.87 1.26
C PHE A 207 15.52 -13.53 2.61
N ILE A 208 14.96 -14.04 3.69
CA ILE A 208 15.44 -13.81 5.06
C ILE A 208 15.81 -15.12 5.78
N ASP A 209 15.71 -16.25 5.11
CA ASP A 209 16.00 -17.58 5.66
C ASP A 209 17.45 -17.69 6.16
N SER A 210 18.41 -17.13 5.41
CA SER A 210 19.82 -17.07 5.83
C SER A 210 19.99 -16.18 7.08
N ILE A 211 19.26 -15.08 7.19
CA ILE A 211 19.27 -14.20 8.38
C ILE A 211 18.64 -14.92 9.58
N LEU A 212 17.59 -15.67 9.34
CA LEU A 212 16.90 -16.46 10.35
C LEU A 212 17.62 -17.76 10.70
N ASN A 213 18.63 -18.17 9.91
CA ASN A 213 19.28 -19.47 10.00
C ASN A 213 18.27 -20.63 10.00
N ILE A 214 17.38 -20.65 9.00
CA ILE A 214 16.35 -21.68 8.80
C ILE A 214 16.43 -22.27 7.40
N ARG A 215 15.93 -23.49 7.24
CA ARG A 215 15.77 -24.17 5.95
C ARG A 215 14.35 -23.97 5.42
N GLN A 216 14.17 -24.14 4.13
CA GLN A 216 12.85 -24.06 3.49
C GLN A 216 11.81 -25.00 4.11
N SER A 217 12.22 -26.18 4.60
CA SER A 217 11.35 -27.12 5.31
C SER A 217 10.78 -26.58 6.63
N GLU A 218 11.35 -25.50 7.16
CA GLU A 218 10.94 -24.86 8.42
C GLU A 218 10.03 -23.63 8.22
N TYR A 219 9.81 -23.20 6.96
CA TYR A 219 9.01 -22.00 6.66
C TYR A 219 7.59 -22.08 7.21
N ASP A 220 6.91 -23.21 7.07
CA ASP A 220 5.55 -23.39 7.57
C ASP A 220 5.50 -23.32 9.10
N ASN A 221 6.51 -23.89 9.79
CA ASN A 221 6.59 -23.79 11.25
C ASN A 221 6.80 -22.35 11.70
N VAL A 222 7.71 -21.62 11.07
CA VAL A 222 7.94 -20.20 11.38
C VAL A 222 6.69 -19.38 11.14
N LEU A 223 6.00 -19.60 10.01
CA LEU A 223 4.79 -18.88 9.66
C LEU A 223 3.62 -19.19 10.61
N ASN A 224 3.51 -20.44 11.05
CA ASN A 224 2.49 -20.86 12.04
C ASN A 224 2.76 -20.26 13.41
N ASN A 225 4.00 -20.33 13.91
CA ASN A 225 4.39 -19.71 15.18
C ASN A 225 4.17 -18.19 15.14
N PHE A 226 4.59 -17.54 14.05
CA PHE A 226 4.33 -16.11 13.83
C PHE A 226 2.83 -15.80 13.93
N THR A 227 1.99 -16.60 13.27
CA THR A 227 0.52 -16.39 13.25
C THR A 227 -0.09 -16.61 14.64
N GLN A 228 0.39 -17.59 15.39
CA GLN A 228 -0.06 -17.82 16.77
C GLN A 228 0.36 -16.69 17.71
N GLU A 229 1.60 -16.20 17.59
CA GLU A 229 2.11 -15.12 18.43
C GLU A 229 1.36 -13.81 18.21
N ILE A 230 1.07 -13.41 16.95
CA ILE A 230 0.33 -12.17 16.69
C ILE A 230 -1.08 -12.20 17.27
N GLU A 231 -1.71 -13.38 17.35
CA GLU A 231 -2.99 -13.58 18.02
C GLU A 231 -2.84 -13.50 19.55
N LEU A 232 -1.89 -14.25 20.12
CA LEU A 232 -1.66 -14.37 21.57
C LEU A 232 -1.27 -13.03 22.20
N HIS A 233 -0.33 -12.31 21.56
CA HIS A 233 0.21 -11.03 22.07
C HIS A 233 -0.66 -9.84 21.69
N ARG A 234 -1.76 -10.05 20.94
CA ARG A 234 -2.60 -8.97 20.42
C ARG A 234 -1.77 -7.93 19.65
N SER A 235 -0.95 -8.41 18.73
CA SER A 235 -0.05 -7.57 17.94
C SER A 235 -0.83 -6.69 16.98
N TYR A 236 -0.30 -5.49 16.68
CA TYR A 236 -0.88 -4.55 15.73
C TYR A 236 0.19 -3.81 14.96
N PHE A 237 -0.21 -3.24 13.81
CA PHE A 237 0.57 -2.33 12.98
C PHE A 237 0.00 -0.94 13.01
N GLU A 238 0.88 0.04 12.80
CA GLU A 238 0.48 1.38 12.42
C GLU A 238 0.43 1.50 10.90
N PHE A 239 -0.70 1.96 10.39
CA PHE A 239 -0.86 2.36 8.99
C PHE A 239 -0.97 3.86 8.90
N TYR A 240 -0.17 4.42 8.02
CA TYR A 240 -0.15 5.85 7.72
C TYR A 240 -0.81 6.10 6.38
N ARG A 241 -1.68 7.08 6.37
CA ARG A 241 -2.32 7.60 5.19
C ARG A 241 -1.96 9.07 5.04
N TYR A 242 -1.41 9.42 3.90
CA TYR A 242 -1.06 10.78 3.54
C TYR A 242 -1.91 11.18 2.36
N PHE A 243 -2.42 12.39 2.36
CA PHE A 243 -3.15 12.90 1.21
C PHE A 243 -2.96 14.40 1.07
N ALA A 244 -2.91 14.87 -0.19
CA ALA A 244 -2.68 16.26 -0.52
C ALA A 244 -3.35 16.60 -1.84
N GLN A 245 -3.64 17.89 -2.06
CA GLN A 245 -4.21 18.40 -3.29
C GLN A 245 -3.17 19.21 -4.06
N LYS A 246 -3.10 19.02 -5.38
CA LYS A 246 -2.29 19.87 -6.25
C LYS A 246 -3.00 21.21 -6.45
N HIS A 247 -2.27 22.33 -6.36
CA HIS A 247 -2.81 23.66 -6.68
C HIS A 247 -2.51 24.09 -8.11
#